data_97ee5f9b5196ff0f44a8dd8a9b6757e0
#
_entry.id   97ee5f9b5196ff0f44a8dd8a9b6757e0
#
_cell.length_a   1.000
_cell.length_b   1.000
_cell.length_c   1.000
_cell.angle_alpha   90.00
_cell.angle_beta   90.00
_cell.angle_gamma   90.00
#
_symmetry.space_group_name_H-M   'P 1'
#
loop_
_entity.id
_entity.type
_entity.pdbx_description
1 polymer ?
#
loop_
_entity_poly.entity_id
_entity_poly.type
_entity_poly.pdbx_seq_one_letter_code
_entity_poly.pdbx_strand_id
1 'polypeptide(L)'
;MTFNFCAFGQTQHEMNKNASEEYKKSDIELNKVYQKILTEYKSDSIFIDRLKKTQRIWISYRDSELEMKFPAENKQAEYGSVYPMCVSLFLKELTEERTEKLQVWLNGIEEGDMCSGSVKTN
;
A
#
# COMPACT_ATOMS: atom_id res chain seq x y z
N MET A 1 34.07 -3.29 20.31
CA MET A 1 34.01 -3.32 18.87
C MET A 1 33.19 -4.43 18.32
N THR A 2 33.14 -5.55 18.98
CA THR A 2 32.35 -6.68 18.51
C THR A 2 30.85 -6.39 18.49
N PHE A 3 30.38 -5.47 19.30
CA PHE A 3 28.95 -5.17 19.30
C PHE A 3 28.50 -4.51 18.00
N ASN A 4 29.37 -3.80 17.32
CA ASN A 4 29.04 -3.26 16.01
C ASN A 4 28.75 -4.38 15.03
N PHE A 5 29.45 -5.44 15.18
CA PHE A 5 29.27 -6.62 14.36
C PHE A 5 27.85 -7.18 14.56
N CYS A 6 27.41 -7.22 15.82
CA CYS A 6 26.05 -7.66 16.12
C CYS A 6 25.00 -6.75 15.49
N ALA A 7 25.25 -5.44 15.43
CA ALA A 7 24.34 -4.49 14.82
C ALA A 7 24.15 -4.78 13.33
N PHE A 8 25.14 -5.34 12.68
CA PHE A 8 25.10 -5.69 11.26
C PHE A 8 24.86 -7.17 11.01
N GLY A 9 24.57 -7.93 12.10
CA GLY A 9 24.41 -9.37 12.04
C GLY A 9 23.09 -9.86 11.49
N GLN A 10 22.22 -8.92 11.05
CA GLN A 10 20.93 -9.28 10.50
C GLN A 10 21.12 -10.00 9.16
N THR A 11 20.58 -11.21 9.07
CA THR A 11 20.67 -12.01 7.84
C THR A 11 19.74 -11.47 6.78
N GLN A 12 19.96 -11.88 5.52
CA GLN A 12 19.05 -11.55 4.45
C GLN A 12 17.65 -12.11 4.72
N HIS A 13 17.60 -13.31 5.30
CA HIS A 13 16.32 -13.92 5.68
C HIS A 13 15.56 -13.06 6.68
N GLU A 14 16.25 -12.54 7.69
CA GLU A 14 15.62 -11.66 8.69
C GLU A 14 15.16 -10.35 8.07
N MET A 15 15.96 -9.77 7.17
CA MET A 15 15.59 -8.55 6.47
C MET A 15 14.37 -8.77 5.57
N ASN A 16 14.30 -9.91 4.90
CA ASN A 16 13.12 -10.28 4.09
C ASN A 16 11.88 -10.38 4.96
N LYS A 17 12.01 -11.01 6.12
CA LYS A 17 10.92 -11.18 7.07
C LYS A 17 10.45 -9.83 7.61
N ASN A 18 11.38 -8.97 8.01
CA ASN A 18 11.06 -7.65 8.53
C ASN A 18 10.34 -6.80 7.49
N ALA A 19 10.81 -6.82 6.26
CA ALA A 19 10.15 -6.09 5.17
C ALA A 19 8.74 -6.61 4.92
N SER A 20 8.55 -7.92 4.96
CA SER A 20 7.23 -8.53 4.80
C SER A 20 6.27 -8.10 5.90
N GLU A 21 6.75 -8.02 7.13
CA GLU A 21 5.93 -7.57 8.27
C GLU A 21 5.54 -6.10 8.12
N GLU A 22 6.47 -5.26 7.66
CA GLU A 22 6.19 -3.85 7.40
C GLU A 22 5.15 -3.67 6.30
N TYR A 23 5.25 -4.46 5.24
CA TYR A 23 4.24 -4.43 4.18
C TYR A 23 2.87 -4.86 4.73
N LYS A 24 2.82 -5.91 5.54
CA LYS A 24 1.56 -6.37 6.14
C LYS A 24 0.90 -5.29 6.99
N LYS A 25 1.70 -4.52 7.73
CA LYS A 25 1.18 -3.38 8.51
C LYS A 25 0.57 -2.32 7.60
N SER A 26 1.23 -2.01 6.50
CA SER A 26 0.70 -1.02 5.55
C SER A 26 -0.58 -1.50 4.88
N ASP A 27 -0.69 -2.80 4.62
CA ASP A 27 -1.89 -3.40 4.04
C ASP A 27 -3.06 -3.34 5.03
N ILE A 28 -2.80 -3.62 6.30
CA ILE A 28 -3.82 -3.51 7.36
C ILE A 28 -4.31 -2.06 7.46
N GLU A 29 -3.41 -1.10 7.39
CA GLU A 29 -3.77 0.32 7.47
C GLU A 29 -4.63 0.74 6.27
N LEU A 30 -4.28 0.30 5.08
CA LEU A 30 -5.09 0.56 3.89
C LEU A 30 -6.51 0.01 4.07
N ASN A 31 -6.62 -1.22 4.53
CA ASN A 31 -7.92 -1.85 4.74
C ASN A 31 -8.75 -1.12 5.80
N LYS A 32 -8.12 -0.62 6.85
CA LYS A 32 -8.80 0.19 7.87
C LYS A 32 -9.39 1.47 7.28
N VAL A 33 -8.58 2.19 6.51
CA VAL A 33 -9.02 3.44 5.86
C VAL A 33 -10.17 3.14 4.90
N TYR A 34 -10.02 2.12 4.09
CA TYR A 34 -11.04 1.70 3.13
C TYR A 34 -12.37 1.38 3.84
N GLN A 35 -12.32 0.58 4.91
CA GLN A 35 -13.53 0.21 5.66
C GLN A 35 -14.19 1.42 6.32
N LYS A 36 -13.41 2.36 6.83
CA LYS A 36 -13.94 3.60 7.41
C LYS A 36 -14.68 4.41 6.37
N ILE A 37 -14.14 4.51 5.16
CA ILE A 37 -14.80 5.25 4.07
C ILE A 37 -16.13 4.56 3.72
N LEU A 38 -16.13 3.24 3.61
CA LEU A 38 -17.36 2.50 3.34
C LEU A 38 -18.44 2.80 4.38
N THR A 39 -18.04 2.94 5.63
CA THR A 39 -18.97 3.24 6.72
C THR A 39 -19.45 4.69 6.68
N GLU A 40 -18.53 5.64 6.56
CA GLU A 40 -18.88 7.07 6.59
C GLU A 40 -19.70 7.51 5.38
N TYR A 41 -19.50 6.88 4.24
CA TYR A 41 -20.19 7.25 2.99
C TYR A 41 -21.28 6.26 2.62
N LYS A 42 -21.73 5.43 3.54
CA LYS A 42 -22.68 4.34 3.24
C LYS A 42 -23.99 4.79 2.59
N SER A 43 -24.40 6.03 2.81
CA SER A 43 -25.62 6.56 2.22
C SER A 43 -25.44 7.01 0.77
N ASP A 44 -24.22 7.14 0.31
CA ASP A 44 -23.90 7.51 -1.07
C ASP A 44 -23.60 6.24 -1.88
N SER A 45 -24.65 5.58 -2.33
CA SER A 45 -24.52 4.29 -3.01
C SER A 45 -23.72 4.36 -4.31
N ILE A 46 -23.82 5.46 -5.01
CA ILE A 46 -23.09 5.65 -6.27
C ILE A 46 -21.58 5.74 -5.99
N PHE A 47 -21.21 6.57 -5.03
CA PHE A 47 -19.80 6.68 -4.62
C PHE A 47 -19.26 5.35 -4.14
N ILE A 48 -19.99 4.64 -3.28
CA ILE A 48 -19.58 3.34 -2.74
C ILE A 48 -19.31 2.35 -3.87
N ASP A 49 -20.17 2.29 -4.85
CA ASP A 49 -19.97 1.41 -6.02
C ASP A 49 -18.68 1.76 -6.76
N ARG A 50 -18.44 3.02 -6.98
CA ARG A 50 -17.23 3.50 -7.66
C ARG A 50 -15.97 3.25 -6.84
N LEU A 51 -16.04 3.42 -5.54
CA LEU A 51 -14.93 3.14 -4.63
C LEU A 51 -14.53 1.67 -4.70
N LYS A 52 -15.50 0.77 -4.59
CA LYS A 52 -15.24 -0.68 -4.65
C LYS A 52 -14.62 -1.08 -5.97
N LYS A 53 -15.13 -0.56 -7.07
CA LYS A 53 -14.61 -0.83 -8.40
C LYS A 53 -13.17 -0.31 -8.55
N THR A 54 -12.95 0.91 -8.13
CA THR A 54 -11.63 1.55 -8.20
C THR A 54 -10.60 0.81 -7.36
N GLN A 55 -11.00 0.35 -6.17
CA GLN A 55 -10.09 -0.39 -5.32
C GLN A 55 -9.67 -1.73 -5.95
N ARG A 56 -10.60 -2.41 -6.61
CA ARG A 56 -10.27 -3.64 -7.33
C ARG A 56 -9.28 -3.38 -8.47
N ILE A 57 -9.50 -2.29 -9.20
CA ILE A 57 -8.60 -1.88 -10.28
C ILE A 57 -7.22 -1.53 -9.72
N TRP A 58 -7.18 -0.84 -8.59
CA TRP A 58 -5.92 -0.48 -7.96
C TRP A 58 -5.12 -1.72 -7.54
N ILE A 59 -5.77 -2.75 -7.03
CA ILE A 59 -5.09 -4.01 -6.68
C ILE A 59 -4.45 -4.62 -7.93
N SER A 60 -5.17 -4.63 -9.05
CA SER A 60 -4.64 -5.14 -10.32
C SER A 60 -3.47 -4.29 -10.82
N TYR A 61 -3.59 -2.98 -10.68
CA TYR A 61 -2.53 -2.04 -11.04
C TYR A 61 -1.26 -2.30 -10.21
N ARG A 62 -1.42 -2.44 -8.89
CA ARG A 62 -0.30 -2.73 -7.99
C ARG A 62 0.43 -4.01 -8.40
N ASP A 63 -0.32 -5.05 -8.69
CA ASP A 63 0.25 -6.34 -9.07
C ASP A 63 0.96 -6.26 -10.41
N SER A 64 0.40 -5.51 -11.36
CA SER A 64 1.03 -5.27 -12.67
C SER A 64 2.32 -4.46 -12.56
N GLU A 65 2.33 -3.47 -11.67
CA GLU A 65 3.54 -2.66 -11.42
C GLU A 65 4.67 -3.53 -10.88
N LEU A 66 4.34 -4.47 -10.01
CA LEU A 66 5.32 -5.39 -9.45
C LEU A 66 5.93 -6.28 -10.55
N GLU A 67 5.10 -6.80 -11.44
CA GLU A 67 5.56 -7.62 -12.56
C GLU A 67 6.40 -6.84 -13.55
N MET A 68 6.06 -5.59 -13.79
CA MET A 68 6.85 -4.71 -14.66
C MET A 68 8.23 -4.45 -14.05
N LYS A 69 8.28 -4.25 -12.73
CA LYS A 69 9.55 -3.98 -12.04
C LYS A 69 10.45 -5.20 -11.99
N PHE A 70 9.88 -6.39 -11.81
CA PHE A 70 10.62 -7.64 -11.69
C PHE A 70 10.10 -8.67 -12.71
N PRO A 71 10.41 -8.48 -14.00
CA PRO A 71 9.77 -9.29 -15.04
C PRO A 71 10.39 -10.66 -15.29
N ALA A 72 11.55 -10.97 -14.72
CA ALA A 72 12.23 -12.25 -14.98
C ALA A 72 11.36 -13.44 -14.55
N GLU A 73 11.39 -14.51 -15.35
CA GLU A 73 10.67 -15.73 -15.02
C GLU A 73 11.25 -16.43 -13.80
N ASN A 74 12.57 -16.52 -13.72
CA ASN A 74 13.23 -17.08 -12.55
C ASN A 74 13.71 -15.94 -11.65
N LYS A 75 12.85 -15.55 -10.71
CA LYS A 75 13.11 -14.43 -9.82
C LYS A 75 14.36 -14.62 -8.97
N GLN A 76 14.54 -15.82 -8.44
CA GLN A 76 15.69 -16.12 -7.57
C GLN A 76 16.99 -16.02 -8.34
N ALA A 77 17.05 -16.57 -9.54
CA ALA A 77 18.25 -16.55 -10.36
C ALA A 77 18.63 -15.13 -10.79
N GLU A 78 17.63 -14.31 -11.15
CA GLU A 78 17.87 -12.97 -11.66
C GLU A 78 18.12 -11.95 -10.55
N TYR A 79 17.32 -11.99 -9.48
CA TYR A 79 17.33 -10.95 -8.46
C TYR A 79 17.98 -11.37 -7.13
N GLY A 80 18.24 -12.67 -6.96
CA GLY A 80 18.93 -13.19 -5.79
C GLY A 80 18.10 -13.24 -4.52
N SER A 81 18.77 -13.48 -3.41
CA SER A 81 18.13 -13.66 -2.10
C SER A 81 17.48 -12.39 -1.55
N VAL A 82 17.79 -11.25 -2.12
CA VAL A 82 17.20 -9.96 -1.74
C VAL A 82 15.82 -9.75 -2.35
N TYR A 83 15.45 -10.56 -3.32
CA TYR A 83 14.18 -10.37 -4.05
C TYR A 83 12.95 -10.27 -3.15
N PRO A 84 12.72 -11.15 -2.16
CA PRO A 84 11.54 -11.03 -1.31
C PRO A 84 11.48 -9.71 -0.54
N MET A 85 12.62 -9.19 -0.10
CA MET A 85 12.68 -7.88 0.55
C MET A 85 12.29 -6.77 -0.42
N CYS A 86 12.81 -6.82 -1.64
CA CYS A 86 12.51 -5.81 -2.66
C CYS A 86 11.02 -5.80 -3.02
N VAL A 87 10.40 -6.97 -3.12
CA VAL A 87 8.95 -7.10 -3.35
C VAL A 87 8.17 -6.42 -2.24
N SER A 88 8.49 -6.75 -1.00
CA SER A 88 7.77 -6.20 0.16
C SER A 88 7.91 -4.69 0.25
N LEU A 89 9.11 -4.17 0.03
CA LEU A 89 9.34 -2.72 0.07
C LEU A 89 8.59 -2.00 -1.04
N PHE A 90 8.56 -2.57 -2.23
CA PHE A 90 7.85 -1.98 -3.36
C PHE A 90 6.33 -1.97 -3.13
N LEU A 91 5.78 -3.10 -2.68
CA LEU A 91 4.35 -3.20 -2.37
C LEU A 91 3.95 -2.28 -1.21
N LYS A 92 4.82 -2.16 -0.20
CA LYS A 92 4.59 -1.23 0.91
C LYS A 92 4.46 0.20 0.41
N GLU A 93 5.37 0.64 -0.45
CA GLU A 93 5.36 1.99 -1.01
C GLU A 93 4.05 2.27 -1.74
N LEU A 94 3.65 1.40 -2.64
CA LEU A 94 2.40 1.57 -3.40
C LEU A 94 1.18 1.56 -2.46
N THR A 95 1.20 0.71 -1.46
CA THR A 95 0.10 0.58 -0.50
C THR A 95 -0.04 1.84 0.35
N GLU A 96 1.08 2.38 0.82
CA GLU A 96 1.08 3.64 1.59
C GLU A 96 0.60 4.82 0.76
N GLU A 97 1.01 4.88 -0.51
CA GLU A 97 0.53 5.92 -1.43
C GLU A 97 -1.00 5.83 -1.61
N ARG A 98 -1.52 4.61 -1.72
CA ARG A 98 -2.96 4.41 -1.85
C ARG A 98 -3.72 4.83 -0.59
N THR A 99 -3.19 4.46 0.58
CA THR A 99 -3.77 4.85 1.86
C THR A 99 -3.85 6.37 1.98
N GLU A 100 -2.77 7.05 1.63
CA GLU A 100 -2.69 8.50 1.66
C GLU A 100 -3.72 9.13 0.72
N LYS A 101 -3.86 8.58 -0.47
CA LYS A 101 -4.86 9.03 -1.44
C LYS A 101 -6.28 8.89 -0.89
N LEU A 102 -6.59 7.75 -0.29
CA LEU A 102 -7.93 7.49 0.24
C LEU A 102 -8.21 8.29 1.52
N GLN A 103 -7.17 8.61 2.29
CA GLN A 103 -7.32 9.36 3.54
C GLN A 103 -7.99 10.71 3.34
N VAL A 104 -7.90 11.27 2.15
CA VAL A 104 -8.56 12.54 1.79
C VAL A 104 -10.05 12.48 2.05
N TRP A 105 -10.69 11.34 1.77
CA TRP A 105 -12.14 11.17 1.99
C TRP A 105 -12.51 11.17 3.46
N LEU A 106 -11.61 10.73 4.33
CA LEU A 106 -11.84 10.76 5.78
C LEU A 106 -11.52 12.12 6.37
N ASN A 107 -10.46 12.76 5.91
CA ASN A 107 -10.06 14.08 6.40
C ASN A 107 -11.00 15.18 5.93
N GLY A 108 -11.56 15.01 4.73
CA GLY A 108 -12.34 16.05 4.09
C GLY A 108 -11.47 17.13 3.49
N ILE A 109 -12.08 18.06 2.80
CA ILE A 109 -11.42 19.23 2.22
C ILE A 109 -12.13 20.48 2.63
N GLU A 110 -11.51 21.64 2.42
CA GLU A 110 -12.05 22.92 2.84
C GLU A 110 -13.35 23.24 2.12
N GLU A 111 -14.29 23.81 2.85
CA GLU A 111 -15.50 24.33 2.29
C GLU A 111 -15.17 25.41 1.25
N GLY A 112 -15.86 25.37 0.13
CA GLY A 112 -15.59 26.29 -0.97
C GLY A 112 -14.69 25.75 -2.06
N ASP A 113 -14.09 24.58 -1.85
CA ASP A 113 -13.35 23.90 -2.91
C ASP A 113 -14.32 23.43 -3.98
N MET A 114 -14.20 24.00 -5.17
CA MET A 114 -15.12 23.73 -6.28
C MET A 114 -14.89 22.36 -6.91
N CYS A 115 -13.80 21.69 -6.58
CA CYS A 115 -13.44 20.37 -7.13
C CYS A 115 -13.53 19.26 -6.09
N SER A 116 -14.32 19.48 -5.03
CA SER A 116 -14.47 18.50 -3.96
C SER A 116 -15.04 17.17 -4.42
N GLY A 117 -15.95 17.20 -5.40
CA GLY A 117 -16.60 15.98 -5.87
C GLY A 117 -17.28 15.23 -4.74
N SER A 118 -16.97 13.96 -4.59
CA SER A 118 -17.56 13.13 -3.55
C SER A 118 -16.90 13.29 -2.17
N VAL A 119 -15.78 14.01 -2.09
CA VAL A 119 -15.10 14.23 -0.80
C VAL A 119 -15.92 15.18 0.06
N LYS A 120 -16.13 14.82 1.32
CA LYS A 120 -16.85 15.68 2.27
C LYS A 120 -16.08 16.99 2.48
N THR A 121 -16.83 18.07 2.68
CA THR A 121 -16.25 19.37 3.02
C THR A 121 -16.37 19.60 4.53
N ASN A 122 -15.37 20.25 5.06
CA ASN A 122 -15.35 20.59 6.49
C ASN A 122 -16.07 21.90 6.76
#